data_91e3caca911f8ea1072cc385ba3f7186
#
_entry.id   91e3caca911f8ea1072cc385ba3f7186
#
_cell.length_a   1.000
_cell.length_b   1.000
_cell.length_c   1.000
_cell.angle_alpha   90.00
_cell.angle_beta   90.00
_cell.angle_gamma   90.00
#
_symmetry.space_group_name_H-M   'P 1'
#
loop_
_entity.id
_entity.type
_entity.pdbx_description
1 polymer ?
#
loop_
_entity_poly.entity_id
_entity_poly.type
_entity_poly.pdbx_seq_one_letter_code
_entity_poly.pdbx_strand_id
1 'polypeptide(L)'
;MTFQHQSTPFSEIEPSGRLALLFSYWQRLKPGGLPNRRDINLADMSPTFLPHVFLVDVLDEGQRFRWRMIGAHIVRHAGTDDTGLDLDISVSPNMRATIIGHYQTVARERRPLGHRGEFVGRDGRLYRYDRLLLPVLADDGASIDTILGGAAFAVS
;
A
#
# COMPACT_ATOMS: atom_id res chain seq x y z
N MET A 1 -7.88 3.38 -8.55
CA MET A 1 -8.00 4.68 -7.86
C MET A 1 -7.62 5.81 -8.80
N THR A 2 -8.53 6.72 -9.00
CA THR A 2 -8.38 7.81 -9.97
C THR A 2 -7.73 9.05 -9.35
N PHE A 3 -6.64 8.87 -8.64
CA PHE A 3 -5.87 10.01 -8.16
C PHE A 3 -5.12 10.65 -9.32
N GLN A 4 -5.26 11.97 -9.48
CA GLN A 4 -4.45 12.73 -10.41
C GLN A 4 -3.18 13.14 -9.67
N HIS A 5 -2.11 12.41 -9.93
CA HIS A 5 -0.81 12.74 -9.36
C HIS A 5 -0.18 13.90 -10.13
N GLN A 6 0.33 14.85 -9.39
CA GLN A 6 1.20 15.85 -9.97
C GLN A 6 2.59 15.24 -10.24
N SER A 7 3.36 15.89 -11.08
CA SER A 7 4.67 15.40 -11.52
C SER A 7 5.74 15.44 -10.44
N THR A 8 5.38 15.68 -9.19
CA THR A 8 6.32 15.70 -8.07
C THR A 8 6.85 14.29 -7.83
N PRO A 9 8.16 14.07 -7.84
CA PRO A 9 8.71 12.74 -7.60
C PRO A 9 8.35 12.26 -6.19
N PHE A 10 8.08 10.95 -6.07
CA PHE A 10 7.91 10.34 -4.76
C PHE A 10 9.20 10.45 -3.97
N SER A 11 9.12 10.85 -2.73
CA SER A 11 10.24 10.80 -1.80
C SER A 11 10.08 9.65 -0.84
N GLU A 12 11.18 8.96 -0.57
CA GLU A 12 11.21 7.90 0.43
C GLU A 12 11.15 8.53 1.83
N ILE A 13 10.32 7.95 2.70
CA ILE A 13 10.11 8.47 4.05
C ILE A 13 10.11 7.35 5.08
N GLU A 14 10.38 7.72 6.33
CA GLU A 14 10.15 6.86 7.48
C GLU A 14 8.67 6.90 7.87
N PRO A 15 8.05 5.75 8.22
CA PRO A 15 6.65 5.74 8.64
C PRO A 15 6.43 6.53 9.93
N SER A 16 5.32 7.27 9.99
CA SER A 16 4.91 8.03 11.16
C SER A 16 3.40 7.89 11.39
N GLY A 17 2.93 8.27 12.57
CA GLY A 17 1.51 8.22 12.91
C GLY A 17 0.91 6.83 12.73
N ARG A 18 -0.21 6.75 12.01
CA ARG A 18 -0.90 5.47 11.76
C ARG A 18 -0.04 4.48 11.00
N LEU A 19 0.82 4.96 10.11
CA LEU A 19 1.72 4.08 9.34
C LEU A 19 2.80 3.48 10.23
N ALA A 20 3.26 4.21 11.26
CA ALA A 20 4.19 3.65 12.25
C ALA A 20 3.51 2.54 13.07
N LEU A 21 2.21 2.68 13.37
CA LEU A 21 1.45 1.62 14.06
C LEU A 21 1.34 0.36 13.18
N LEU A 22 1.07 0.55 11.90
CA LEU A 22 1.03 -0.57 10.95
C LEU A 22 2.39 -1.24 10.82
N PHE A 23 3.46 -0.45 10.74
CA PHE A 23 4.82 -0.97 10.67
C PHE A 23 5.16 -1.81 11.91
N SER A 24 4.82 -1.30 13.10
CA SER A 24 5.04 -2.03 14.35
C SER A 24 4.24 -3.34 14.40
N TYR A 25 3.00 -3.33 13.93
CA TYR A 25 2.18 -4.54 13.80
C TYR A 25 2.90 -5.58 12.94
N TRP A 26 3.35 -5.19 11.76
CA TRP A 26 4.04 -6.07 10.82
C TRP A 26 5.33 -6.65 11.41
N GLN A 27 6.12 -5.81 12.08
CA GLN A 27 7.38 -6.25 12.72
C GLN A 27 7.16 -7.27 13.82
N ARG A 28 6.05 -7.15 14.57
CA ARG A 28 5.75 -8.06 15.68
C ARG A 28 5.26 -9.43 15.22
N LEU A 29 4.74 -9.55 14.00
CA LEU A 29 4.25 -10.82 13.47
C LEU A 29 5.38 -11.85 13.32
N LYS A 30 6.56 -11.40 12.95
CA LYS A 30 7.73 -12.26 12.77
C LYS A 30 9.01 -11.49 13.14
N PRO A 31 9.34 -11.39 14.42
CA PRO A 31 10.54 -10.65 14.83
C PRO A 31 11.80 -11.17 14.12
N GLY A 32 12.53 -10.23 13.49
CA GLY A 32 13.75 -10.54 12.76
C GLY A 32 13.56 -11.19 11.40
N GLY A 33 12.32 -11.31 10.90
CA GLY A 33 12.03 -11.92 9.61
C GLY A 33 10.82 -11.33 8.92
N LEU A 34 10.33 -12.02 7.89
CA LEU A 34 9.13 -11.63 7.16
C LEU A 34 7.95 -12.48 7.61
N PRO A 35 6.78 -11.87 7.87
CA PRO A 35 5.59 -12.65 8.19
C PRO A 35 5.07 -13.39 6.96
N ASN A 36 4.41 -14.51 7.21
CA ASN A 36 3.65 -15.22 6.20
C ASN A 36 2.23 -14.64 6.12
N ARG A 37 1.57 -14.88 5.02
CA ARG A 37 0.20 -14.42 4.84
C ARG A 37 -0.75 -14.89 5.93
N ARG A 38 -0.59 -16.13 6.40
CA ARG A 38 -1.40 -16.68 7.50
C ARG A 38 -1.20 -15.98 8.84
N ASP A 39 -0.09 -15.25 9.00
CA ASP A 39 0.17 -14.48 10.22
C ASP A 39 -0.64 -13.20 10.30
N ILE A 40 -1.19 -12.74 9.17
CA ILE A 40 -1.95 -11.50 9.09
C ILE A 40 -3.41 -11.78 9.42
N ASN A 41 -3.91 -11.12 10.47
CA ASN A 41 -5.31 -11.16 10.85
C ASN A 41 -5.81 -9.73 11.02
N LEU A 42 -6.66 -9.29 10.08
CA LEU A 42 -7.19 -7.94 10.09
C LEU A 42 -8.03 -7.67 11.36
N ALA A 43 -8.64 -8.70 11.94
CA ALA A 43 -9.42 -8.56 13.16
C ALA A 43 -8.56 -8.19 14.38
N ASP A 44 -7.27 -8.47 14.34
CA ASP A 44 -6.33 -8.11 15.41
C ASP A 44 -5.75 -6.70 15.25
N MET A 45 -6.05 -6.04 14.13
CA MET A 45 -5.56 -4.68 13.89
C MET A 45 -6.41 -3.66 14.64
N SER A 46 -5.76 -2.65 15.20
CA SER A 46 -6.44 -1.57 15.88
C SER A 46 -7.39 -0.82 14.93
N PRO A 47 -8.61 -0.48 15.39
CA PRO A 47 -9.51 0.39 14.62
C PRO A 47 -8.90 1.75 14.27
N THR A 48 -7.86 2.16 14.99
CA THR A 48 -7.16 3.43 14.73
C THR A 48 -6.50 3.46 13.36
N PHE A 49 -5.94 2.32 12.89
CA PHE A 49 -5.26 2.31 11.61
C PHE A 49 -5.90 1.37 10.57
N LEU A 50 -6.76 0.44 10.95
CA LEU A 50 -7.37 -0.52 10.02
C LEU A 50 -8.07 0.14 8.82
N PRO A 51 -8.84 1.25 8.96
CA PRO A 51 -9.46 1.89 7.80
C PRO A 51 -8.47 2.47 6.79
N HIS A 52 -7.20 2.56 7.15
CA HIS A 52 -6.11 3.10 6.31
C HIS A 52 -5.24 2.01 5.70
N VAL A 53 -5.63 0.75 5.84
CA VAL A 53 -4.85 -0.42 5.43
C VAL A 53 -5.37 -0.96 4.12
N PHE A 54 -4.49 -1.53 3.32
CA PHE A 54 -4.86 -2.29 2.13
C PHE A 54 -4.01 -3.55 1.98
N LEU A 55 -4.53 -4.50 1.23
CA LEU A 55 -3.81 -5.70 0.82
C LEU A 55 -3.79 -5.79 -0.70
N VAL A 56 -2.64 -6.10 -1.25
CA VAL A 56 -2.44 -6.30 -2.69
C VAL A 56 -1.87 -7.68 -2.92
N ASP A 57 -2.50 -8.44 -3.82
CA ASP A 57 -1.99 -9.73 -4.28
C ASP A 57 -0.87 -9.49 -5.29
N VAL A 58 0.23 -10.21 -5.14
CA VAL A 58 1.33 -10.25 -6.10
C VAL A 58 1.11 -11.46 -7.01
N LEU A 59 0.88 -11.21 -8.28
CA LEU A 59 0.53 -12.22 -9.27
C LEU A 59 1.60 -12.31 -10.36
N ASP A 60 1.64 -13.44 -11.07
CA ASP A 60 2.51 -13.67 -12.21
C ASP A 60 3.98 -13.35 -11.88
N GLU A 61 4.44 -13.86 -10.74
CA GLU A 61 5.83 -13.70 -10.27
C GLU A 61 6.26 -12.22 -10.14
N GLY A 62 5.35 -11.34 -9.72
CA GLY A 62 5.64 -9.93 -9.52
C GLY A 62 5.43 -9.06 -10.75
N GLN A 63 4.81 -9.59 -11.79
CA GLN A 63 4.48 -8.83 -13.00
C GLN A 63 3.12 -8.14 -12.91
N ARG A 64 2.23 -8.64 -12.05
CA ARG A 64 0.86 -8.13 -11.92
C ARG A 64 0.48 -8.00 -10.45
N PHE A 65 -0.32 -6.97 -10.12
CA PHE A 65 -0.77 -6.69 -8.77
C PHE A 65 -2.27 -6.43 -8.79
N ARG A 66 -2.98 -6.94 -7.79
CA ARG A 66 -4.43 -6.81 -7.72
C ARG A 66 -4.84 -6.40 -6.31
N TRP A 67 -5.75 -5.44 -6.21
CA TRP A 67 -6.34 -5.03 -4.94
C TRP A 67 -7.15 -6.19 -4.35
N ARG A 68 -6.71 -6.69 -3.21
CA ARG A 68 -7.46 -7.70 -2.46
C ARG A 68 -8.42 -7.08 -1.47
N MET A 69 -7.99 -6.03 -0.79
CA MET A 69 -8.78 -5.31 0.22
C MET A 69 -8.29 -3.87 0.28
N ILE A 70 -9.23 -2.95 0.41
CA ILE A 70 -8.92 -1.52 0.54
C ILE A 70 -9.71 -0.99 1.72
N GLY A 71 -9.02 -0.37 2.69
CA GLY A 71 -9.65 0.20 3.88
C GLY A 71 -10.65 1.30 3.55
N ALA A 72 -11.68 1.43 4.39
CA ALA A 72 -12.80 2.33 4.13
C ALA A 72 -12.38 3.80 3.97
N HIS A 73 -11.36 4.25 4.71
CA HIS A 73 -10.88 5.63 4.61
C HIS A 73 -10.24 5.89 3.24
N ILE A 74 -9.49 4.92 2.72
CA ILE A 74 -8.88 5.02 1.39
C ILE A 74 -9.95 5.07 0.31
N VAL A 75 -10.95 4.19 0.38
CA VAL A 75 -12.08 4.18 -0.57
C VAL A 75 -12.79 5.53 -0.58
N ARG A 76 -12.99 6.12 0.60
CA ARG A 76 -13.65 7.42 0.73
C ARG A 76 -12.86 8.53 0.04
N HIS A 77 -11.53 8.54 0.17
CA HIS A 77 -10.68 9.51 -0.52
C HIS A 77 -10.63 9.27 -2.03
N ALA A 78 -10.56 8.01 -2.45
CA ALA A 78 -10.53 7.65 -3.87
C ALA A 78 -11.86 7.90 -4.57
N GLY A 79 -12.96 7.77 -3.84
CA GLY A 79 -14.31 7.90 -4.37
C GLY A 79 -14.84 6.66 -5.08
N THR A 80 -14.04 5.60 -5.16
CA THR A 80 -14.44 4.29 -5.72
C THR A 80 -13.76 3.19 -4.93
N ASP A 81 -14.38 2.01 -4.89
CA ASP A 81 -13.79 0.80 -4.32
C ASP A 81 -13.26 -0.07 -5.47
N ASP A 82 -11.95 -0.06 -5.65
CA ASP A 82 -11.28 -0.80 -6.72
C ASP A 82 -10.88 -2.23 -6.31
N THR A 83 -11.43 -2.76 -5.22
CA THR A 83 -11.17 -4.13 -4.79
C THR A 83 -11.47 -5.12 -5.93
N GLY A 84 -10.50 -5.99 -6.20
CA GLY A 84 -10.59 -6.98 -7.27
C GLY A 84 -10.02 -6.51 -8.61
N LEU A 85 -9.72 -5.23 -8.78
CA LEU A 85 -9.11 -4.72 -10.01
C LEU A 85 -7.59 -4.82 -9.94
N ASP A 86 -6.98 -5.04 -11.11
CA ASP A 86 -5.54 -4.93 -11.25
C ASP A 86 -5.10 -3.47 -11.10
N LEU A 87 -3.92 -3.26 -10.54
CA LEU A 87 -3.37 -1.90 -10.38
C LEU A 87 -3.18 -1.21 -11.72
N ASP A 88 -2.91 -1.94 -12.79
CA ASP A 88 -2.81 -1.40 -14.14
C ASP A 88 -4.07 -0.63 -14.57
N ILE A 89 -5.23 -1.10 -14.11
CA ILE A 89 -6.51 -0.48 -14.41
C ILE A 89 -6.80 0.66 -13.45
N SER A 90 -6.47 0.46 -12.17
CA SER A 90 -6.83 1.34 -11.07
C SER A 90 -6.00 2.61 -11.02
N VAL A 91 -4.71 2.52 -11.34
CA VAL A 91 -3.77 3.64 -11.25
C VAL A 91 -3.81 4.46 -12.54
N SER A 92 -3.75 5.79 -12.39
CA SER A 92 -3.78 6.69 -13.56
C SER A 92 -2.61 6.40 -14.51
N PRO A 93 -2.83 6.47 -15.84
CA PRO A 93 -1.82 6.03 -16.83
C PRO A 93 -0.47 6.72 -16.71
N ASN A 94 -0.45 8.01 -16.37
CA ASN A 94 0.79 8.78 -16.25
C ASN A 94 1.64 8.41 -15.03
N MET A 95 1.05 7.75 -14.03
CA MET A 95 1.76 7.33 -12.82
C MET A 95 1.92 5.82 -12.71
N ARG A 96 1.36 5.08 -13.66
CA ARG A 96 1.29 3.62 -13.60
C ARG A 96 2.65 2.98 -13.43
N ALA A 97 3.60 3.32 -14.30
CA ALA A 97 4.94 2.73 -14.26
C ALA A 97 5.66 3.01 -12.93
N THR A 98 5.55 4.23 -12.41
CA THR A 98 6.17 4.62 -11.14
C THR A 98 5.56 3.86 -9.97
N ILE A 99 4.22 3.84 -9.87
CA ILE A 99 3.54 3.23 -8.74
C ILE A 99 3.72 1.71 -8.76
N ILE A 100 3.52 1.06 -9.90
CA ILE A 100 3.73 -0.39 -10.01
C ILE A 100 5.19 -0.74 -9.74
N GLY A 101 6.13 0.12 -10.17
CA GLY A 101 7.54 -0.05 -9.86
C GLY A 101 7.83 -0.11 -8.36
N HIS A 102 7.10 0.65 -7.53
CA HIS A 102 7.23 0.58 -6.07
C HIS A 102 6.83 -0.80 -5.54
N TYR A 103 5.71 -1.35 -6.01
CA TYR A 103 5.28 -2.69 -5.61
C TYR A 103 6.26 -3.76 -6.07
N GLN A 104 6.77 -3.64 -7.29
CA GLN A 104 7.79 -4.57 -7.80
C GLN A 104 9.07 -4.53 -6.97
N THR A 105 9.50 -3.35 -6.55
CA THR A 105 10.67 -3.19 -5.70
C THR A 105 10.49 -3.90 -4.36
N VAL A 106 9.35 -3.72 -3.71
CA VAL A 106 9.07 -4.37 -2.42
C VAL A 106 9.03 -5.89 -2.57
N ALA A 107 8.38 -6.39 -3.62
CA ALA A 107 8.29 -7.83 -3.87
C ALA A 107 9.67 -8.45 -4.16
N ARG A 108 10.50 -7.77 -4.92
CA ARG A 108 11.82 -8.25 -5.32
C ARG A 108 12.86 -8.13 -4.21
N GLU A 109 12.91 -6.96 -3.57
CA GLU A 109 13.94 -6.66 -2.56
C GLU A 109 13.54 -7.12 -1.17
N ARG A 110 12.29 -7.52 -0.97
CA ARG A 110 11.78 -8.07 0.30
C ARG A 110 12.00 -7.13 1.48
N ARG A 111 11.86 -5.84 1.26
CA ARG A 111 12.02 -4.81 2.29
C ARG A 111 10.86 -3.84 2.31
N PRO A 112 10.54 -3.26 3.47
CA PRO A 112 9.55 -2.19 3.56
C PRO A 112 9.95 -0.97 2.73
N LEU A 113 8.94 -0.24 2.24
CA LEU A 113 9.14 0.97 1.48
C LEU A 113 8.08 1.99 1.85
N GLY A 114 8.51 3.15 2.34
CA GLY A 114 7.64 4.29 2.62
C GLY A 114 7.83 5.38 1.59
N HIS A 115 6.73 5.94 1.09
CA HIS A 115 6.76 7.01 0.09
C HIS A 115 5.82 8.13 0.45
N ARG A 116 6.20 9.34 0.07
CA ARG A 116 5.35 10.52 0.10
C ARG A 116 5.10 11.01 -1.32
N GLY A 117 3.83 11.25 -1.63
CA GLY A 117 3.41 11.81 -2.90
C GLY A 117 2.34 12.87 -2.73
N GLU A 118 2.00 13.54 -3.82
CA GLU A 118 0.95 14.55 -3.84
C GLU A 118 -0.02 14.26 -4.98
N PHE A 119 -1.28 14.62 -4.79
CA PHE A 119 -2.30 14.53 -5.83
C PHE A 119 -3.34 15.62 -5.64
N VAL A 120 -4.02 15.97 -6.72
CA VAL A 120 -5.17 16.88 -6.67
C VAL A 120 -6.43 16.05 -6.48
N GLY A 121 -7.18 16.31 -5.42
CA GLY A 121 -8.43 15.63 -5.12
C GLY A 121 -9.57 16.08 -6.02
N ARG A 122 -10.73 15.40 -5.89
CA ARG A 122 -11.95 15.76 -6.62
C ARG A 122 -12.46 17.15 -6.28
N ASP A 123 -12.16 17.62 -5.06
CA ASP A 123 -12.52 18.96 -4.58
C ASP A 123 -11.57 20.05 -5.08
N GLY A 124 -10.59 19.70 -5.92
CA GLY A 124 -9.60 20.64 -6.46
C GLY A 124 -8.46 20.98 -5.50
N ARG A 125 -8.46 20.41 -4.30
CA ARG A 125 -7.42 20.65 -3.31
C ARG A 125 -6.21 19.78 -3.56
N LEU A 126 -5.04 20.29 -3.20
CA LEU A 126 -3.79 19.52 -3.20
C LEU A 126 -3.71 18.69 -1.92
N TYR A 127 -3.56 17.40 -2.07
CA TYR A 127 -3.39 16.45 -0.97
C TYR A 127 -1.99 15.90 -0.98
N ARG A 128 -1.42 15.75 0.21
CA ARG A 128 -0.22 14.95 0.43
C ARG A 128 -0.68 13.60 0.97
N TYR A 129 -0.05 12.53 0.51
CA TYR A 129 -0.26 11.23 1.10
C TYR A 129 1.06 10.55 1.38
N ASP A 130 1.08 9.85 2.49
CA ASP A 130 2.17 8.96 2.86
C ASP A 130 1.68 7.52 2.66
N ARG A 131 2.52 6.69 2.09
CA ARG A 131 2.18 5.30 1.80
C ARG A 131 3.29 4.40 2.31
N LEU A 132 2.91 3.29 2.93
CA LEU A 132 3.81 2.26 3.40
C LEU A 132 3.47 0.95 2.71
N LEU A 133 4.49 0.28 2.16
CA LEU A 133 4.37 -1.03 1.54
C LEU A 133 5.24 -2.03 2.29
N LEU A 134 4.66 -3.15 2.71
CA LEU A 134 5.29 -4.15 3.54
C LEU A 134 5.21 -5.52 2.87
N PRO A 135 6.35 -6.22 2.67
CA PRO A 135 6.34 -7.52 2.02
C PRO A 135 5.82 -8.62 2.95
N VAL A 136 5.04 -9.53 2.40
CA VAL A 136 4.48 -10.68 3.10
C VAL A 136 4.73 -11.93 2.28
N LEU A 137 5.30 -12.96 2.92
CA LEU A 137 5.63 -14.22 2.27
C LEU A 137 4.38 -15.04 1.99
N ALA A 138 4.40 -15.78 0.88
CA ALA A 138 3.47 -16.86 0.64
C ALA A 138 3.59 -17.92 1.75
N ASP A 139 2.55 -18.76 1.89
CA ASP A 139 2.54 -19.80 2.91
C ASP A 139 3.67 -20.82 2.74
N ASP A 140 4.21 -20.96 1.52
CA ASP A 140 5.38 -21.81 1.26
C ASP A 140 6.70 -21.18 1.74
N GLY A 141 6.68 -19.90 2.14
CA GLY A 141 7.86 -19.18 2.62
C GLY A 141 8.87 -18.81 1.55
N ALA A 142 8.57 -19.06 0.28
CA ALA A 142 9.57 -18.93 -0.80
C ALA A 142 9.51 -17.58 -1.52
N SER A 143 8.33 -17.01 -1.71
CA SER A 143 8.15 -15.79 -2.49
C SER A 143 7.23 -14.80 -1.79
N ILE A 144 7.29 -13.54 -2.19
CA ILE A 144 6.34 -12.51 -1.75
C ILE A 144 5.08 -12.63 -2.61
N ASP A 145 3.96 -12.99 -2.01
CA ASP A 145 2.67 -13.09 -2.72
C ASP A 145 1.64 -12.05 -2.28
N THR A 146 1.97 -11.28 -1.26
CA THR A 146 1.08 -10.24 -0.72
C THR A 146 1.89 -9.02 -0.32
N ILE A 147 1.33 -7.85 -0.51
CA ILE A 147 1.85 -6.62 0.06
C ILE A 147 0.79 -6.06 1.01
N LEU A 148 1.18 -5.91 2.27
CA LEU A 148 0.38 -5.22 3.28
C LEU A 148 0.75 -3.75 3.23
N GLY A 149 -0.23 -2.91 3.00
CA GLY A 149 0.04 -1.49 2.85
C GLY A 149 -0.85 -0.61 3.70
N GLY A 150 -0.45 0.63 3.80
CA GLY A 150 -1.24 1.68 4.43
C GLY A 150 -1.05 3.00 3.72
N ALA A 151 -2.05 3.88 3.85
CA ALA A 151 -2.02 5.22 3.30
C ALA A 151 -2.61 6.22 4.29
N ALA A 152 -1.96 7.36 4.43
CA ALA A 152 -2.42 8.47 5.25
C ALA A 152 -2.46 9.73 4.39
N PHE A 153 -3.57 10.46 4.46
CA PHE A 153 -3.83 11.62 3.62
C PHE A 153 -3.89 12.89 4.46
N ALA A 154 -3.36 13.98 3.91
CA ALA A 154 -3.46 15.31 4.51
C ALA A 154 -3.60 16.35 3.40
N VAL A 155 -4.34 17.44 3.70
CA VAL A 155 -4.38 18.60 2.80
C VAL A 155 -3.05 19.31 2.90
N SER A 156 -2.47 19.58 1.75
CA SER A 156 -1.21 20.33 1.67
C SER A 156 -1.43 21.83 1.83
#